data_020c5d7065d24bf9e633b2b8be2e10ff
#
_entry.id   020c5d7065d24bf9e633b2b8be2e10ff
#
_cell.length_a   1.000
_cell.length_b   1.000
_cell.length_c   1.000
_cell.angle_alpha   90.00
_cell.angle_beta   90.00
_cell.angle_gamma   90.00
#
_symmetry.space_group_name_H-M   'P 1'
#
loop_
_entity.id
_entity.type
_entity.pdbx_description
1 polymer ?
#
loop_
_entity_poly.entity_id
_entity_poly.type
_entity_poly.pdbx_seq_one_letter_code
_entity_poly.pdbx_strand_id
1 'polypeptide(L)'
;GYFLDLYRYAFMTGNTTELAKMSEDGCKFCQSAISRATSLHATGGWIDKWEQDVTNVTYYEKLEGRDYNRVTVVVDYGPMTSHPGDGGSAKTSTPDKERSLNFGVRYVNGGWLVGGVEVAK
;
A
#
# COMPACT_ATOMS: atom_id res chain seq x y z
N GLY A 1 4.15 6.25 5.94
CA GLY A 1 2.99 6.58 6.65
C GLY A 1 2.09 5.42 7.01
N TYR A 2 1.00 5.79 7.59
CA TYR A 2 0.05 4.82 8.15
C TYR A 2 -0.51 3.86 7.09
N PHE A 3 -0.87 4.39 5.90
CA PHE A 3 -1.39 3.55 4.82
C PHE A 3 -0.38 2.46 4.41
N LEU A 4 0.89 2.83 4.29
CA LEU A 4 1.93 1.87 3.91
C LEU A 4 2.16 0.83 5.00
N ASP A 5 2.01 1.21 6.27
CA ASP A 5 2.08 0.27 7.38
C ASP A 5 0.92 -0.73 7.34
N LEU A 6 -0.28 -0.27 7.01
CA LEU A 6 -1.44 -1.15 6.85
C LEU A 6 -1.29 -2.08 5.65
N TYR A 7 -0.72 -1.58 4.55
CA TYR A 7 -0.42 -2.38 3.37
C TYR A 7 0.52 -3.53 3.72
N ARG A 8 1.63 -3.21 4.39
CA ARG A 8 2.59 -4.22 4.83
C ARG A 8 1.95 -5.24 5.77
N TYR A 9 1.18 -4.77 6.74
CA TYR A 9 0.49 -5.62 7.70
C TYR A 9 -0.45 -6.62 7.01
N ALA A 10 -1.19 -6.16 6.00
CA ALA A 10 -2.12 -7.01 5.26
C ALA A 10 -1.39 -8.18 4.56
N PHE A 11 -0.25 -7.90 3.93
CA PHE A 11 0.53 -8.94 3.26
C PHE A 11 1.23 -9.88 4.23
N MET A 12 1.61 -9.39 5.42
CA MET A 12 2.23 -10.22 6.44
C MET A 12 1.25 -11.16 7.13
N THR A 13 0.03 -10.69 7.39
CA THR A 13 -0.91 -11.38 8.28
C THR A 13 -2.18 -11.86 7.60
N GLY A 14 -2.51 -11.33 6.43
CA GLY A 14 -3.79 -11.57 5.76
C GLY A 14 -4.95 -10.74 6.31
N ASN A 15 -4.71 -9.95 7.34
CA ASN A 15 -5.75 -9.07 7.91
C ASN A 15 -5.81 -7.77 7.14
N THR A 16 -6.85 -7.62 6.32
CA THR A 16 -7.05 -6.46 5.45
C THR A 16 -8.07 -5.45 6.01
N THR A 17 -8.59 -5.68 7.21
CA THR A 17 -9.70 -4.90 7.77
C THR A 17 -9.39 -3.41 7.84
N GLU A 18 -8.27 -3.03 8.43
CA GLU A 18 -7.91 -1.63 8.59
C GLU A 18 -7.54 -0.98 7.25
N LEU A 19 -6.86 -1.72 6.37
CA LEU A 19 -6.53 -1.25 5.04
C LEU A 19 -7.83 -0.97 4.25
N ALA A 20 -8.80 -1.86 4.34
CA ALA A 20 -10.09 -1.69 3.66
C ALA A 20 -10.84 -0.45 4.16
N LYS A 21 -10.80 -0.19 5.46
CA LYS A 21 -11.47 1.00 6.04
C LYS A 21 -10.91 2.30 5.50
N MET A 22 -9.63 2.33 5.18
CA MET A 22 -8.95 3.52 4.69
C MET A 22 -9.01 3.65 3.17
N SER A 23 -9.48 2.61 2.48
CA SER A 23 -9.46 2.53 1.02
C SER A 23 -10.85 2.73 0.45
N GLU A 24 -10.98 3.65 -0.51
CA GLU A 24 -12.25 3.82 -1.23
C GLU A 24 -12.44 2.72 -2.26
N ASP A 25 -13.69 2.40 -2.57
CA ASP A 25 -14.02 1.37 -3.55
C ASP A 25 -13.44 1.69 -4.93
N GLY A 26 -13.34 2.96 -5.28
CA GLY A 26 -12.76 3.41 -6.54
C GLY A 26 -11.24 3.39 -6.60
N CYS A 27 -10.56 3.12 -5.50
CA CYS A 27 -9.10 3.05 -5.46
C CYS A 27 -8.65 1.69 -5.99
N LYS A 28 -8.29 1.62 -7.26
CA LYS A 28 -7.88 0.36 -7.90
C LYS A 28 -6.65 -0.25 -7.26
N PHE A 29 -5.67 0.59 -6.93
CA PHE A 29 -4.46 0.13 -6.22
C PHE A 29 -4.83 -0.50 -4.88
N CYS A 30 -5.72 0.16 -4.11
CA CYS A 30 -6.14 -0.33 -2.80
C CYS A 30 -6.87 -1.67 -2.91
N GLN A 31 -7.81 -1.78 -3.83
CA GLN A 31 -8.60 -3.00 -4.01
C GLN A 31 -7.74 -4.15 -4.54
N SER A 32 -6.78 -3.84 -5.41
CA SER A 32 -5.82 -4.83 -5.89
C SER A 32 -4.96 -5.37 -4.75
N ALA A 33 -4.47 -4.48 -3.87
CA ALA A 33 -3.68 -4.88 -2.71
C ALA A 33 -4.47 -5.79 -1.77
N ILE A 34 -5.71 -5.42 -1.46
CA ILE A 34 -6.59 -6.21 -0.59
C ILE A 34 -6.83 -7.60 -1.20
N SER A 35 -7.14 -7.65 -2.48
CA SER A 35 -7.41 -8.90 -3.20
C SER A 35 -6.17 -9.80 -3.24
N ARG A 36 -5.01 -9.22 -3.52
CA ARG A 36 -3.75 -9.98 -3.59
C ARG A 36 -3.35 -10.53 -2.21
N ALA A 37 -3.48 -9.72 -1.16
CA ALA A 37 -3.19 -10.16 0.21
C ALA A 37 -4.14 -11.29 0.61
N THR A 38 -5.42 -11.15 0.32
CA THR A 38 -6.43 -12.16 0.61
C THR A 38 -6.14 -13.47 -0.11
N SER A 39 -5.84 -13.40 -1.41
CA SER A 39 -5.54 -14.59 -2.22
C SER A 39 -4.28 -15.30 -1.75
N LEU A 40 -3.23 -14.54 -1.42
CA LEU A 40 -1.99 -15.12 -0.94
C LEU A 40 -2.21 -15.90 0.35
N HIS A 41 -2.91 -15.32 1.32
CA HIS A 41 -3.16 -15.96 2.60
C HIS A 41 -4.20 -17.08 2.52
N ALA A 42 -5.10 -17.03 1.54
CA ALA A 42 -6.07 -18.10 1.32
C ALA A 42 -5.40 -19.43 0.96
N THR A 43 -4.24 -19.38 0.32
CA THR A 43 -3.44 -20.57 0.01
C THR A 43 -2.38 -20.88 1.06
N GLY A 44 -2.40 -20.18 2.19
CA GLY A 44 -1.44 -20.37 3.28
C GLY A 44 -0.13 -19.62 3.10
N GLY A 45 -0.04 -18.75 2.11
CA GLY A 45 1.17 -17.96 1.86
C GLY A 45 1.22 -16.68 2.68
N TRP A 46 2.36 -16.02 2.63
CA TRP A 46 2.58 -14.74 3.30
C TRP A 46 3.81 -14.05 2.74
N ILE A 47 4.00 -12.79 3.12
CA ILE A 47 5.25 -12.06 2.86
C ILE A 47 5.88 -11.72 4.20
N ASP A 48 7.18 -11.97 4.34
CA ASP A 48 7.91 -11.62 5.56
C ASP A 48 7.94 -10.10 5.73
N LYS A 49 8.08 -9.63 6.96
CA LYS A 49 8.22 -8.20 7.22
C LYS A 49 9.42 -7.67 6.43
N TRP A 50 9.15 -6.64 5.61
CA TRP A 50 10.21 -5.98 4.85
C TRP A 50 10.50 -4.61 5.43
N GLU A 51 11.70 -4.13 5.14
CA GLU A 51 12.08 -2.77 5.52
C GLU A 51 11.46 -1.77 4.55
N GLN A 52 10.91 -0.69 5.09
CA GLN A 52 10.44 0.42 4.28
C GLN A 52 10.73 1.71 5.02
N ASP A 53 11.33 2.65 4.32
CA ASP A 53 11.75 3.92 4.89
C ASP A 53 11.18 5.06 4.03
N VAL A 54 10.31 5.86 4.63
CA VAL A 54 9.74 7.03 3.96
C VAL A 54 10.75 8.16 4.09
N THR A 55 11.36 8.53 2.97
CA THR A 55 12.44 9.51 2.94
C THR A 55 11.95 10.92 2.63
N ASN A 56 10.78 11.05 2.03
CA ASN A 56 10.20 12.37 1.72
C ASN A 56 8.69 12.28 1.60
N VAL A 57 8.00 13.32 2.10
CA VAL A 57 6.55 13.45 1.97
C VAL A 57 6.26 14.88 1.53
N THR A 58 5.53 15.04 0.44
CA THR A 58 5.13 16.35 -0.06
C THR A 58 3.61 16.42 -0.13
N TYR A 59 3.04 17.41 0.54
CA TYR A 59 1.60 17.66 0.55
C TYR A 59 1.30 18.77 -0.44
N TYR A 60 0.28 18.56 -1.26
CA TYR A 60 -0.19 19.57 -2.21
C TYR A 60 -1.58 20.02 -1.80
N GLU A 61 -1.84 21.32 -1.94
CA GLU A 61 -3.17 21.85 -1.69
C GLU A 61 -4.18 21.28 -2.69
N LYS A 62 -5.41 21.11 -2.22
CA LYS A 62 -6.49 20.66 -3.08
C LYS A 62 -6.77 21.74 -4.14
N LEU A 63 -6.74 21.34 -5.40
CA LEU A 63 -7.03 22.24 -6.50
C LEU A 63 -8.54 22.47 -6.59
N GLU A 64 -8.91 23.67 -7.03
CA GLU A 64 -10.30 24.02 -7.24
C GLU A 64 -10.95 23.00 -8.20
N GLY A 65 -12.13 22.53 -7.87
CA GLY A 65 -12.87 21.53 -8.65
C GLY A 65 -12.39 20.11 -8.44
N ARG A 66 -11.43 19.89 -7.56
CA ARG A 66 -10.92 18.56 -7.21
C ARG A 66 -11.42 18.15 -5.84
N ASP A 67 -11.72 16.86 -5.68
CA ASP A 67 -12.20 16.32 -4.40
C ASP A 67 -11.07 15.80 -3.51
N TYR A 68 -9.86 15.63 -4.05
CA TYR A 68 -8.75 14.98 -3.37
C TYR A 68 -7.55 15.89 -3.24
N ASN A 69 -6.86 15.77 -2.11
CA ASN A 69 -5.53 16.31 -1.96
C ASN A 69 -4.52 15.31 -2.48
N ARG A 70 -3.48 15.81 -3.12
CA ARG A 70 -2.38 14.95 -3.57
C ARG A 70 -1.29 14.92 -2.51
N VAL A 71 -0.79 13.73 -2.23
CA VAL A 71 0.37 13.54 -1.35
C VAL A 71 1.36 12.67 -2.10
N THR A 72 2.58 13.16 -2.28
CA THR A 72 3.65 12.39 -2.89
C THR A 72 4.59 11.89 -1.80
N VAL A 73 4.84 10.59 -1.82
CA VAL A 73 5.68 9.92 -0.82
C VAL A 73 6.82 9.23 -1.55
N VAL A 74 8.04 9.43 -1.09
CA VAL A 74 9.22 8.71 -1.60
C VAL A 74 9.61 7.67 -0.56
N VAL A 75 9.72 6.42 -0.98
CA VAL A 75 9.95 5.27 -0.10
C VAL A 75 11.12 4.45 -0.61
N ASP A 76 12.00 4.07 0.31
CA ASP A 76 13.03 3.06 0.06
C ASP A 76 12.52 1.74 0.60
N TYR A 77 12.44 0.72 -0.28
CA TYR A 77 12.04 -0.62 0.10
C TYR A 77 13.24 -1.55 0.13
N GLY A 78 13.38 -2.31 1.21
CA GLY A 78 14.29 -3.43 1.26
C GLY A 78 13.75 -4.63 0.46
N PRO A 79 14.51 -5.71 0.38
CA PRO A 79 14.05 -6.93 -0.27
C PRO A 79 12.80 -7.47 0.39
N MET A 80 11.88 -7.99 -0.41
CA MET A 80 10.66 -8.63 0.08
C MET A 80 10.72 -10.11 -0.22
N THR A 81 10.52 -10.94 0.81
CA THR A 81 10.48 -12.40 0.64
C THR A 81 9.04 -12.88 0.72
N SER A 82 8.56 -13.44 -0.39
CA SER A 82 7.20 -13.99 -0.51
C SER A 82 7.24 -15.50 -0.37
N HIS A 83 6.34 -16.03 0.42
CA HIS A 83 6.16 -17.47 0.61
C HIS A 83 4.82 -17.87 0.00
N PRO A 84 4.80 -18.55 -1.17
CA PRO A 84 3.54 -19.05 -1.71
C PRO A 84 3.07 -20.25 -0.88
N GLY A 85 1.82 -20.29 -0.51
CA GLY A 85 1.31 -21.33 0.39
C GLY A 85 1.03 -22.68 -0.28
N ASP A 86 1.36 -22.82 -1.56
CA ASP A 86 1.06 -24.01 -2.35
C ASP A 86 2.25 -24.99 -2.42
N GLY A 87 3.23 -24.82 -1.56
CA GLY A 87 4.46 -25.64 -1.58
C GLY A 87 5.53 -25.12 -2.52
N GLY A 88 5.30 -23.98 -3.17
CA GLY A 88 6.30 -23.34 -4.01
C GLY A 88 7.45 -22.75 -3.20
N SER A 89 8.56 -22.47 -3.88
CA SER A 89 9.73 -21.88 -3.25
C SER A 89 9.52 -20.41 -2.94
N ALA A 90 10.08 -19.96 -1.81
CA ALA A 90 10.08 -18.55 -1.47
C ALA A 90 10.88 -17.76 -2.51
N LYS A 91 10.42 -16.54 -2.77
CA LYS A 91 11.07 -15.63 -3.72
C LYS A 91 11.38 -14.31 -3.02
N THR A 92 12.58 -13.80 -3.24
CA THR A 92 13.03 -12.54 -2.67
C THR A 92 13.26 -11.53 -3.80
N SER A 93 12.63 -10.37 -3.68
CA SER A 93 12.80 -9.29 -4.65
C SER A 93 14.08 -8.52 -4.38
N THR A 94 14.54 -7.75 -5.37
CA THR A 94 15.63 -6.81 -5.18
C THR A 94 15.14 -5.57 -4.43
N PRO A 95 16.04 -4.86 -3.72
CA PRO A 95 15.65 -3.59 -3.10
C PRO A 95 15.15 -2.59 -4.14
N ASP A 96 14.18 -1.77 -3.75
CA ASP A 96 13.60 -0.75 -4.61
C ASP A 96 13.75 0.60 -3.91
N LYS A 97 14.68 1.40 -4.39
CA LYS A 97 15.03 2.68 -3.77
C LYS A 97 14.35 3.84 -4.48
N GLU A 98 14.03 4.87 -3.70
CA GLU A 98 13.46 6.12 -4.21
C GLU A 98 12.18 5.90 -5.02
N ARG A 99 11.34 4.96 -4.57
CA ARG A 99 10.05 4.72 -5.20
C ARG A 99 9.12 5.87 -4.85
N SER A 100 8.58 6.54 -5.87
CA SER A 100 7.66 7.66 -5.69
C SER A 100 6.22 7.17 -5.84
N LEU A 101 5.40 7.48 -4.83
CA LEU A 101 3.99 7.13 -4.82
C LEU A 101 3.17 8.42 -4.72
N ASN A 102 2.20 8.57 -5.62
CA ASN A 102 1.28 9.70 -5.61
C ASN A 102 -0.07 9.24 -5.08
N PHE A 103 -0.49 9.77 -3.95
CA PHE A 103 -1.75 9.44 -3.30
C PHE A 103 -2.77 10.53 -3.57
N GLY A 104 -4.01 10.12 -3.89
CA GLY A 104 -5.15 11.00 -3.81
C GLY A 104 -5.89 10.69 -2.52
N VAL A 105 -5.96 11.64 -1.59
CA VAL A 105 -6.56 11.43 -0.27
C VAL A 105 -7.61 12.50 0.00
N ARG A 106 -8.62 12.15 0.80
CA ARG A 106 -9.60 13.12 1.27
C ARG A 106 -10.01 12.82 2.70
N TYR A 107 -10.42 13.86 3.41
CA TYR A 107 -10.87 13.75 4.79
C TYR A 107 -12.39 13.73 4.81
N VAL A 108 -12.96 12.66 5.34
CA VAL A 108 -14.41 12.46 5.36
C VAL A 108 -14.80 11.90 6.74
N ASN A 109 -15.77 12.53 7.38
CA ASN A 109 -16.36 12.05 8.64
C ASN A 109 -15.30 11.72 9.71
N GLY A 110 -14.30 12.58 9.84
CA GLY A 110 -13.27 12.42 10.87
C GLY A 110 -12.14 11.47 10.51
N GLY A 111 -12.07 11.00 9.28
CA GLY A 111 -11.01 10.08 8.85
C GLY A 111 -10.48 10.39 7.45
N TRP A 112 -9.26 9.98 7.19
CA TRP A 112 -8.65 10.09 5.89
C TRP A 112 -8.96 8.84 5.06
N LEU A 113 -9.34 9.06 3.80
CA LEU A 113 -9.57 7.99 2.84
C LEU A 113 -8.62 8.12 1.66
N VAL A 114 -8.16 7.00 1.17
CA VAL A 114 -7.31 6.92 -0.02
C VAL A 114 -8.20 6.57 -1.21
N GLY A 115 -8.28 7.49 -2.18
CA GLY A 115 -9.09 7.31 -3.37
C GLY A 115 -8.30 6.85 -4.58
N GLY A 116 -6.96 6.93 -4.53
CA GLY A 116 -6.11 6.46 -5.60
C GLY A 116 -4.65 6.50 -5.22
N VAL A 117 -3.87 5.61 -5.81
CA VAL A 117 -2.41 5.59 -5.67
C VAL A 117 -1.82 5.32 -7.04
N GLU A 118 -0.89 6.17 -7.46
CA GLU A 118 -0.11 5.95 -8.68
C GLU A 118 1.34 5.74 -8.32
N VAL A 119 1.94 4.74 -8.93
CA VAL A 119 3.37 4.45 -8.76
C VAL A 119 4.11 5.17 -9.88
N ALA A 120 4.94 6.14 -9.53
CA ALA A 120 5.78 6.85 -10.48
C ALA A 120 7.11 6.12 -10.62
N LYS A 121 7.67 6.21 -11.78
CA LYS A 121 8.99 5.62 -12.03
C LYS A 121 10.10 6.61 -11.78
#